data_6c8cc124f5a627ed4a0083aaa9322b27
#
_entry.id   6c8cc124f5a627ed4a0083aaa9322b27
#
_cell.length_a   1.000
_cell.length_b   1.000
_cell.length_c   1.000
_cell.angle_alpha   90.00
_cell.angle_beta   90.00
_cell.angle_gamma   90.00
#
_symmetry.space_group_name_H-M   'P 1'
#
loop_
_entity.id
_entity.type
_entity.pdbx_description
1 polymer ?
#
loop_
_entity_poly.entity_id
_entity_poly.type
_entity_poly.pdbx_seq_one_letter_code
_entity_poly.pdbx_strand_id
1 'polypeptide(L)'
;MEICLIGGGNHTNNELREVFLELSKMIKPEAKILIIPFATDNSRYESWMASITQAFSIMENVSIELLNEDLSGKEMKKSIMEHDILYFIGGKPERLIHVIEEKGLTPIIKNFQGLIIGYSAGSLAFGHDCIITKDKDYPETIVIKGLGLVMFSVEVHYEDNVDGELFPLSNERKIYAIPNGSAVFSKNGELYKGINDIYSFQYMKKEIVNSKVL
;
A
#
# COMPACT_ATOMS: atom_id res chain seq x y z
N MET A 1 -11.74 9.72 -1.36
CA MET A 1 -10.89 8.52 -1.62
C MET A 1 -10.46 7.96 -0.28
N GLU A 2 -10.63 6.68 -0.09
CA GLU A 2 -10.15 5.95 1.10
C GLU A 2 -9.00 5.03 0.71
N ILE A 3 -7.94 5.01 1.53
CA ILE A 3 -6.72 4.26 1.26
C ILE A 3 -6.31 3.48 2.51
N CYS A 4 -5.99 2.20 2.33
CA CYS A 4 -5.34 1.37 3.34
C CYS A 4 -3.89 1.12 2.91
N LEU A 5 -2.94 1.41 3.81
CA LEU A 5 -1.52 1.15 3.59
C LEU A 5 -1.08 0.06 4.59
N ILE A 6 -0.73 -1.10 4.07
CA ILE A 6 -0.31 -2.27 4.85
C ILE A 6 1.22 -2.31 4.87
N GLY A 7 1.81 -2.39 6.06
CA GLY A 7 3.27 -2.40 6.24
C GLY A 7 3.95 -3.66 5.70
N GLY A 8 3.23 -4.77 5.68
CA GLY A 8 3.74 -6.07 5.29
C GLY A 8 3.11 -7.18 6.12
N GLY A 9 3.64 -8.38 6.02
CA GLY A 9 3.14 -9.56 6.73
C GLY A 9 2.63 -10.64 5.78
N ASN A 10 2.34 -11.80 6.32
CA ASN A 10 1.95 -12.94 5.53
C ASN A 10 0.42 -13.05 5.43
N HIS A 11 -0.10 -13.11 4.20
CA HIS A 11 -1.53 -13.23 3.91
C HIS A 11 -2.16 -14.56 4.37
N THR A 12 -1.35 -15.60 4.60
CA THR A 12 -1.84 -16.97 4.79
C THR A 12 -1.69 -17.52 6.22
N ASN A 13 -0.97 -16.83 7.12
CA ASN A 13 -0.70 -17.29 8.48
C ASN A 13 -1.38 -16.48 9.60
N ASN A 14 -2.45 -15.77 9.31
CA ASN A 14 -3.18 -14.88 10.22
C ASN A 14 -2.45 -13.60 10.67
N GLU A 15 -1.24 -13.32 10.21
CA GLU A 15 -0.50 -12.11 10.59
C GLU A 15 -1.26 -10.82 10.20
N LEU A 16 -1.98 -10.85 9.08
CA LEU A 16 -2.80 -9.74 8.59
C LEU A 16 -4.28 -9.83 9.02
N ARG A 17 -4.63 -10.77 9.91
CA ARG A 17 -6.02 -11.04 10.27
C ARG A 17 -6.78 -9.79 10.72
N GLU A 18 -6.21 -8.99 11.61
CA GLU A 18 -6.88 -7.79 12.15
C GLU A 18 -7.08 -6.71 11.06
N VAL A 19 -6.12 -6.60 10.14
CA VAL A 19 -6.22 -5.69 8.98
C VAL A 19 -7.38 -6.12 8.07
N PHE A 20 -7.45 -7.41 7.70
CA PHE A 20 -8.52 -7.92 6.84
C PHE A 20 -9.89 -7.94 7.54
N LEU A 21 -9.96 -8.13 8.86
CA LEU A 21 -11.18 -7.94 9.64
C LEU A 21 -11.66 -6.47 9.62
N GLU A 22 -10.74 -5.51 9.59
CA GLU A 22 -11.14 -4.11 9.44
C GLU A 22 -11.60 -3.81 8.00
N LEU A 23 -10.87 -4.30 7.01
CA LEU A 23 -11.26 -4.17 5.60
C LEU A 23 -12.65 -4.78 5.32
N SER A 24 -12.99 -5.92 5.96
CA SER A 24 -14.29 -6.56 5.78
C SER A 24 -15.48 -5.71 6.24
N LYS A 25 -15.27 -4.75 7.13
CA LYS A 25 -16.32 -3.79 7.55
C LYS A 25 -16.56 -2.70 6.50
N MET A 26 -15.59 -2.47 5.62
CA MET A 26 -15.62 -1.42 4.58
C MET A 26 -16.02 -1.96 3.22
N ILE A 27 -15.72 -3.23 2.95
CA ILE A 27 -15.93 -3.87 1.67
C ILE A 27 -17.32 -4.49 1.63
N LYS A 28 -18.10 -4.10 0.64
CA LYS A 28 -19.45 -4.62 0.44
C LYS A 28 -19.41 -6.04 -0.14
N PRO A 29 -20.42 -6.88 0.11
CA PRO A 29 -20.60 -8.13 -0.63
C PRO A 29 -20.59 -7.88 -2.15
N GLU A 30 -20.10 -8.85 -2.92
CA GLU A 30 -19.99 -8.80 -4.38
C GLU A 30 -19.03 -7.71 -4.93
N ALA A 31 -18.23 -7.07 -4.09
CA ALA A 31 -17.25 -6.10 -4.54
C ALA A 31 -16.23 -6.71 -5.52
N LYS A 32 -15.85 -5.93 -6.52
CA LYS A 32 -14.86 -6.32 -7.53
C LYS A 32 -13.50 -5.74 -7.14
N ILE A 33 -12.52 -6.62 -6.99
CA ILE A 33 -11.15 -6.29 -6.59
C ILE A 33 -10.23 -6.46 -7.79
N LEU A 34 -9.52 -5.41 -8.18
CA LEU A 34 -8.48 -5.44 -9.19
C LEU A 34 -7.12 -5.45 -8.53
N ILE A 35 -6.36 -6.52 -8.74
CA ILE A 35 -4.96 -6.60 -8.32
C ILE A 35 -4.09 -5.88 -9.34
N ILE A 36 -3.27 -4.94 -8.87
CA ILE A 36 -2.28 -4.19 -9.65
C ILE A 36 -0.90 -4.79 -9.38
N PRO A 37 -0.32 -5.60 -10.30
CA PRO A 37 0.85 -6.42 -9.99
C PRO A 37 2.18 -5.75 -10.34
N PHE A 38 2.20 -4.48 -10.70
CA PHE A 38 3.32 -3.81 -11.36
C PHE A 38 4.60 -3.67 -10.51
N ALA A 39 4.56 -4.03 -9.23
CA ALA A 39 5.74 -4.04 -8.37
C ALA A 39 6.64 -5.27 -8.57
N THR A 40 6.19 -6.30 -9.29
CA THR A 40 6.94 -7.55 -9.50
C THR A 40 6.82 -8.04 -10.95
N ASP A 41 7.57 -9.06 -11.31
CA ASP A 41 7.46 -9.71 -12.61
C ASP A 41 6.35 -10.77 -12.64
N ASN A 42 5.94 -11.18 -13.85
CA ASN A 42 4.81 -12.07 -14.07
C ASN A 42 5.01 -13.50 -13.53
N SER A 43 6.23 -13.94 -13.29
CA SER A 43 6.51 -15.26 -12.71
C SER A 43 5.93 -15.42 -11.30
N ARG A 44 5.61 -14.33 -10.62
CA ARG A 44 5.08 -14.31 -9.26
C ARG A 44 3.57 -14.06 -9.19
N TYR A 45 2.90 -13.78 -10.30
CA TYR A 45 1.49 -13.39 -10.31
C TYR A 45 0.54 -14.44 -9.75
N GLU A 46 0.73 -15.72 -10.11
CA GLU A 46 -0.10 -16.81 -9.59
C GLU A 46 0.03 -16.94 -8.06
N SER A 47 1.23 -16.84 -7.53
CA SER A 47 1.48 -16.88 -6.09
C SER A 47 0.82 -15.72 -5.36
N TRP A 48 0.87 -14.50 -5.93
CA TRP A 48 0.18 -13.34 -5.37
C TRP A 48 -1.33 -13.52 -5.42
N MET A 49 -1.89 -13.94 -6.55
CA MET A 49 -3.31 -14.21 -6.69
C MET A 49 -3.81 -15.20 -5.65
N ALA A 50 -3.11 -16.33 -5.46
CA ALA A 50 -3.51 -17.34 -4.49
C ALA A 50 -3.52 -16.80 -3.05
N SER A 51 -2.45 -16.12 -2.64
CA SER A 51 -2.34 -15.59 -1.28
C SER A 51 -3.34 -14.48 -0.98
N ILE A 52 -3.57 -13.57 -1.94
CA ILE A 52 -4.55 -12.49 -1.79
C ILE A 52 -5.97 -13.06 -1.76
N THR A 53 -6.30 -14.00 -2.66
CA THR A 53 -7.60 -14.68 -2.66
C THR A 53 -7.88 -15.35 -1.32
N GLN A 54 -6.88 -16.00 -0.73
CA GLN A 54 -7.01 -16.58 0.61
C GLN A 54 -7.29 -15.51 1.67
N ALA A 55 -6.59 -14.39 1.64
CA ALA A 55 -6.79 -13.31 2.61
C ALA A 55 -8.19 -12.68 2.51
N PHE A 56 -8.72 -12.52 1.29
CA PHE A 56 -10.06 -11.99 1.07
C PHE A 56 -11.18 -13.04 1.27
N SER A 57 -10.86 -14.31 1.53
CA SER A 57 -11.86 -15.37 1.73
C SER A 57 -12.80 -15.17 2.92
N ILE A 58 -12.46 -14.26 3.84
CA ILE A 58 -13.35 -13.85 4.94
C ILE A 58 -14.50 -12.93 4.50
N MET A 59 -14.47 -12.45 3.25
CA MET A 59 -15.46 -11.54 2.68
C MET A 59 -16.42 -12.30 1.75
N GLU A 60 -17.70 -11.92 1.78
CA GLU A 60 -18.72 -12.63 1.02
C GLU A 60 -18.71 -12.25 -0.47
N ASN A 61 -18.58 -13.28 -1.33
CA ASN A 61 -18.79 -13.17 -2.78
C ASN A 61 -17.97 -12.12 -3.51
N VAL A 62 -16.79 -11.74 -3.01
CA VAL A 62 -15.91 -10.82 -3.73
C VAL A 62 -15.32 -11.51 -4.98
N SER A 63 -15.22 -10.77 -6.07
CA SER A 63 -14.50 -11.22 -7.27
C SER A 63 -13.12 -10.57 -7.30
N ILE A 64 -12.10 -11.34 -7.70
CA ILE A 64 -10.72 -10.87 -7.73
C ILE A 64 -10.16 -11.10 -9.14
N GLU A 65 -9.70 -10.03 -9.76
CA GLU A 65 -9.09 -10.04 -11.07
C GLU A 65 -7.68 -9.47 -11.02
N LEU A 66 -6.81 -9.93 -11.91
CA LEU A 66 -5.45 -9.43 -12.08
C LEU A 66 -5.39 -8.50 -13.28
N LEU A 67 -4.89 -7.29 -13.11
CA LEU A 67 -4.67 -6.38 -14.23
C LEU A 67 -3.50 -6.88 -15.08
N ASN A 68 -3.79 -7.17 -16.35
CA ASN A 68 -2.76 -7.60 -17.30
C ASN A 68 -1.86 -6.43 -17.69
N GLU A 69 -0.54 -6.58 -17.49
CA GLU A 69 0.48 -5.56 -17.80
C GLU A 69 0.65 -5.31 -19.31
N ASP A 70 0.27 -6.27 -20.16
CA ASP A 70 0.35 -6.13 -21.63
C ASP A 70 -0.74 -5.23 -22.23
N LEU A 71 -1.77 -4.89 -21.44
CA LEU A 71 -2.83 -4.00 -21.89
C LEU A 71 -2.30 -2.59 -22.17
N SER A 72 -2.95 -1.92 -23.11
CA SER A 72 -2.74 -0.48 -23.32
C SER A 72 -3.22 0.33 -22.10
N GLY A 73 -2.65 1.52 -21.89
CA GLY A 73 -3.11 2.40 -20.82
C GLY A 73 -4.62 2.74 -20.90
N LYS A 74 -5.22 2.75 -22.10
CA LYS A 74 -6.66 2.96 -22.28
C LYS A 74 -7.48 1.78 -21.76
N GLU A 75 -7.06 0.56 -22.05
CA GLU A 75 -7.73 -0.66 -21.57
C GLU A 75 -7.58 -0.81 -20.06
N MET A 76 -6.38 -0.53 -19.53
CA MET A 76 -6.15 -0.51 -18.07
C MET A 76 -7.05 0.51 -17.36
N LYS A 77 -7.20 1.73 -17.90
CA LYS A 77 -8.11 2.75 -17.34
C LYS A 77 -9.55 2.27 -17.29
N LYS A 78 -10.01 1.56 -18.34
CA LYS A 78 -11.34 0.96 -18.36
C LYS A 78 -11.48 -0.09 -17.26
N SER A 79 -10.53 -1.01 -17.15
CA SER A 79 -10.54 -2.04 -16.11
C SER A 79 -10.56 -1.42 -14.70
N ILE A 80 -9.73 -0.39 -14.44
CA ILE A 80 -9.74 0.31 -13.15
C ILE A 80 -11.12 0.89 -12.83
N MET A 81 -11.84 1.46 -13.81
CA MET A 81 -13.16 2.05 -13.59
C MET A 81 -14.28 1.03 -13.38
N GLU A 82 -14.09 -0.22 -13.76
CA GLU A 82 -15.07 -1.31 -13.63
C GLU A 82 -14.97 -2.05 -12.28
N HIS A 83 -14.00 -1.66 -11.41
CA HIS A 83 -13.76 -2.27 -10.12
C HIS A 83 -14.06 -1.33 -8.96
N ASP A 84 -14.34 -1.91 -7.79
CA ASP A 84 -14.65 -1.19 -6.55
C ASP A 84 -13.41 -0.99 -5.68
N ILE A 85 -12.41 -1.86 -5.85
CA ILE A 85 -11.20 -1.90 -5.02
C ILE A 85 -9.98 -2.10 -5.91
N LEU A 86 -8.92 -1.33 -5.65
CA LEU A 86 -7.60 -1.52 -6.25
C LEU A 86 -6.64 -2.05 -5.18
N TYR A 87 -6.02 -3.20 -5.43
CA TYR A 87 -5.03 -3.80 -4.53
C TYR A 87 -3.65 -3.82 -5.19
N PHE A 88 -2.73 -3.01 -4.66
CA PHE A 88 -1.36 -2.89 -5.17
C PHE A 88 -0.44 -3.80 -4.36
N ILE A 89 0.20 -4.76 -5.04
CA ILE A 89 1.04 -5.77 -4.40
C ILE A 89 2.42 -5.25 -3.98
N GLY A 90 3.13 -6.09 -3.22
CA GLY A 90 4.54 -5.87 -2.85
C GLY A 90 5.53 -6.18 -3.97
N GLY A 91 6.77 -5.74 -3.76
CA GLY A 91 7.89 -5.91 -4.69
C GLY A 91 8.75 -4.65 -4.75
N LYS A 92 9.02 -4.13 -5.95
CA LYS A 92 9.84 -2.94 -6.21
C LYS A 92 8.96 -1.69 -6.39
N PRO A 93 8.94 -0.74 -5.45
CA PRO A 93 8.09 0.43 -5.55
C PRO A 93 8.45 1.34 -6.72
N GLU A 94 9.73 1.45 -7.08
CA GLU A 94 10.18 2.23 -8.23
C GLU A 94 9.65 1.66 -9.56
N ARG A 95 9.58 0.33 -9.69
CA ARG A 95 8.97 -0.32 -10.87
C ARG A 95 7.48 -0.03 -10.95
N LEU A 96 6.78 -0.14 -9.81
CA LEU A 96 5.35 0.16 -9.71
C LEU A 96 5.05 1.60 -10.17
N ILE A 97 5.80 2.57 -9.64
CA ILE A 97 5.64 3.99 -9.99
C ILE A 97 5.90 4.20 -11.47
N HIS A 98 7.01 3.64 -11.99
CA HIS A 98 7.38 3.77 -13.39
C HIS A 98 6.29 3.26 -14.34
N VAL A 99 5.76 2.04 -14.12
CA VAL A 99 4.71 1.46 -14.98
C VAL A 99 3.42 2.28 -14.91
N ILE A 100 3.02 2.75 -13.72
CA ILE A 100 1.83 3.60 -13.57
C ILE A 100 1.97 4.90 -14.35
N GLU A 101 3.14 5.54 -14.31
CA GLU A 101 3.42 6.78 -15.03
C GLU A 101 3.49 6.54 -16.55
N GLU A 102 4.22 5.52 -16.99
CA GLU A 102 4.35 5.15 -18.42
C GLU A 102 2.99 4.85 -19.06
N LYS A 103 2.14 4.09 -18.38
CA LYS A 103 0.78 3.77 -18.86
C LYS A 103 -0.21 4.94 -18.67
N GLY A 104 0.22 6.06 -18.08
CA GLY A 104 -0.60 7.25 -17.86
C GLY A 104 -1.78 6.99 -16.90
N LEU A 105 -1.59 6.15 -15.86
CA LEU A 105 -2.65 5.74 -14.94
C LEU A 105 -2.78 6.66 -13.71
N THR A 106 -1.77 7.48 -13.41
CA THR A 106 -1.77 8.37 -12.24
C THR A 106 -3.06 9.20 -12.10
N PRO A 107 -3.61 9.84 -13.15
CA PRO A 107 -4.83 10.63 -13.01
C PRO A 107 -6.05 9.79 -12.63
N ILE A 108 -6.21 8.59 -13.20
CA ILE A 108 -7.38 7.74 -12.90
C ILE A 108 -7.31 7.18 -11.48
N ILE A 109 -6.10 6.79 -11.02
CA ILE A 109 -5.88 6.31 -9.65
C ILE A 109 -6.15 7.44 -8.65
N LYS A 110 -5.66 8.66 -8.88
CA LYS A 110 -5.91 9.83 -8.01
C LYS A 110 -7.38 10.21 -7.90
N ASN A 111 -8.17 9.92 -8.92
CA ASN A 111 -9.61 10.23 -8.95
C ASN A 111 -10.48 8.99 -8.69
N PHE A 112 -9.90 7.87 -8.30
CA PHE A 112 -10.64 6.65 -8.02
C PHE A 112 -11.57 6.85 -6.81
N GLN A 113 -12.82 6.41 -6.95
CA GLN A 113 -13.86 6.65 -5.93
C GLN A 113 -14.04 5.47 -4.97
N GLY A 114 -13.39 4.35 -5.23
CA GLY A 114 -13.41 3.15 -4.38
C GLY A 114 -12.33 3.16 -3.30
N LEU A 115 -12.06 1.98 -2.77
CA LEU A 115 -11.01 1.73 -1.80
C LEU A 115 -9.70 1.38 -2.53
N ILE A 116 -8.61 2.02 -2.14
CA ILE A 116 -7.27 1.68 -2.61
C ILE A 116 -6.50 1.01 -1.47
N ILE A 117 -5.90 -0.13 -1.74
CA ILE A 117 -5.09 -0.88 -0.78
C ILE A 117 -3.68 -0.98 -1.33
N GLY A 118 -2.71 -0.48 -0.59
CA GLY A 118 -1.28 -0.69 -0.84
C GLY A 118 -0.72 -1.73 0.13
N TYR A 119 0.06 -2.67 -0.38
CA TYR A 119 0.78 -3.64 0.43
C TYR A 119 2.28 -3.49 0.18
N SER A 120 3.08 -3.27 1.24
CA SER A 120 4.53 -3.13 1.16
C SER A 120 4.94 -2.09 0.09
N ALA A 121 5.52 -2.49 -1.03
CA ALA A 121 5.89 -1.59 -2.13
C ALA A 121 4.71 -0.72 -2.62
N GLY A 122 3.48 -1.27 -2.65
CA GLY A 122 2.27 -0.50 -2.96
C GLY A 122 2.04 0.64 -1.96
N SER A 123 2.27 0.38 -0.66
CA SER A 123 2.17 1.40 0.39
C SER A 123 3.24 2.48 0.23
N LEU A 124 4.50 2.10 -0.01
CA LEU A 124 5.61 3.03 -0.24
C LEU A 124 5.34 3.97 -1.41
N ALA A 125 4.82 3.42 -2.51
CA ALA A 125 4.55 4.18 -3.73
C ALA A 125 3.47 5.27 -3.55
N PHE A 126 2.57 5.14 -2.57
CA PHE A 126 1.44 6.06 -2.39
C PHE A 126 1.80 7.34 -1.65
N GLY A 127 2.91 7.38 -0.92
CA GLY A 127 3.40 8.57 -0.22
C GLY A 127 3.63 9.76 -1.14
N HIS A 128 3.80 10.93 -0.53
CA HIS A 128 4.34 12.10 -1.23
C HIS A 128 5.75 11.79 -1.75
N ASP A 129 6.60 11.28 -0.84
CA ASP A 129 7.89 10.70 -1.16
C ASP A 129 7.83 9.19 -0.88
N CYS A 130 8.31 8.40 -1.81
CA CYS A 130 8.56 6.98 -1.65
C CYS A 130 9.95 6.81 -1.04
N ILE A 131 10.00 6.43 0.23
CA ILE A 131 11.24 6.16 0.97
C ILE A 131 11.50 4.67 0.87
N ILE A 132 12.67 4.30 0.38
CA ILE A 132 13.14 2.91 0.30
C ILE A 132 14.35 2.83 1.21
N THR A 133 14.16 2.35 2.44
CA THR A 133 15.25 2.23 3.40
C THR A 133 16.24 1.16 3.00
N LYS A 134 17.49 1.37 3.41
CA LYS A 134 18.57 0.44 3.18
C LYS A 134 18.23 -0.96 3.69
N ASP A 135 18.37 -1.95 2.83
CA ASP A 135 18.23 -3.37 3.15
C ASP A 135 19.17 -4.23 2.27
N LYS A 136 18.90 -5.54 2.19
CA LYS A 136 19.68 -6.49 1.37
C LYS A 136 19.59 -6.22 -0.14
N ASP A 137 18.47 -5.66 -0.61
CA ASP A 137 18.18 -5.39 -2.02
C ASP A 137 18.57 -3.95 -2.41
N TYR A 138 18.65 -3.05 -1.41
CA TYR A 138 19.01 -1.63 -1.56
C TYR A 138 20.19 -1.29 -0.64
N PRO A 139 21.41 -1.08 -1.17
CA PRO A 139 22.61 -0.85 -0.36
C PRO A 139 22.63 0.49 0.39
N GLU A 140 21.76 1.42 0.00
CA GLU A 140 21.58 2.75 0.61
C GLU A 140 20.09 3.14 0.60
N THR A 141 19.73 4.04 1.52
CA THR A 141 18.38 4.59 1.58
C THR A 141 18.15 5.55 0.40
N ILE A 142 17.07 5.31 -0.35
CA ILE A 142 16.70 6.06 -1.53
C ILE A 142 15.38 6.78 -1.28
N VAL A 143 15.28 8.03 -1.70
CA VAL A 143 14.03 8.79 -1.69
C VAL A 143 13.70 9.20 -3.12
N ILE A 144 12.58 8.70 -3.63
CA ILE A 144 12.07 9.06 -4.96
C ILE A 144 10.68 9.68 -4.82
N LYS A 145 10.23 10.34 -5.87
CA LYS A 145 8.88 10.91 -5.90
C LYS A 145 7.85 9.78 -5.90
N GLY A 146 6.93 9.82 -4.94
CA GLY A 146 5.79 8.89 -4.89
C GLY A 146 4.62 9.36 -5.76
N LEU A 147 3.55 8.58 -5.75
CA LEU A 147 2.32 8.89 -6.49
C LEU A 147 1.52 10.06 -5.86
N GLY A 148 1.81 10.38 -4.59
CA GLY A 148 1.16 11.47 -3.87
C GLY A 148 -0.34 11.25 -3.69
N LEU A 149 -0.73 10.05 -3.27
CA LEU A 149 -2.11 9.70 -2.91
C LEU A 149 -2.40 10.06 -1.45
N VAL A 150 -1.37 10.09 -0.61
CA VAL A 150 -1.41 10.53 0.79
C VAL A 150 -0.40 11.66 1.02
N MET A 151 -0.64 12.50 2.04
CA MET A 151 0.16 13.69 2.34
C MET A 151 1.38 13.42 3.22
N PHE A 152 1.67 12.16 3.49
CA PHE A 152 2.78 11.69 4.31
C PHE A 152 3.54 10.59 3.56
N SER A 153 4.71 10.24 4.05
CA SER A 153 5.47 9.08 3.60
C SER A 153 5.26 7.91 4.55
N VAL A 154 5.54 6.70 4.11
CA VAL A 154 5.52 5.53 4.98
C VAL A 154 6.83 4.78 4.92
N GLU A 155 7.17 4.11 5.99
CA GLU A 155 8.12 3.01 6.09
C GLU A 155 7.34 1.73 6.29
N VAL A 156 7.74 0.65 5.62
CA VAL A 156 7.07 -0.66 5.68
C VAL A 156 8.01 -1.73 6.23
N HIS A 157 7.45 -2.87 6.65
CA HIS A 157 8.24 -3.90 7.36
C HIS A 157 9.06 -3.33 8.52
N TYR A 158 8.52 -2.28 9.13
CA TYR A 158 9.27 -1.47 10.08
C TYR A 158 9.74 -2.29 11.27
N GLU A 159 11.02 -2.11 11.58
CA GLU A 159 11.70 -2.53 12.80
C GLU A 159 12.57 -1.36 13.29
N ASP A 160 12.86 -1.27 14.61
CA ASP A 160 13.61 -0.16 15.20
C ASP A 160 15.03 0.03 14.64
N ASN A 161 15.57 -0.97 13.97
CA ASN A 161 16.91 -0.93 13.36
C ASN A 161 17.04 0.11 12.22
N VAL A 162 15.91 0.57 11.64
CA VAL A 162 15.89 1.62 10.60
C VAL A 162 15.68 3.03 11.15
N ASP A 163 15.54 3.21 12.46
CA ASP A 163 15.33 4.52 13.09
C ASP A 163 16.38 5.55 12.67
N GLY A 164 17.64 5.12 12.58
CA GLY A 164 18.77 5.97 12.17
C GLY A 164 18.61 6.55 10.76
N GLU A 165 17.92 5.83 9.87
CA GLU A 165 17.60 6.28 8.51
C GLU A 165 16.40 7.24 8.51
N LEU A 166 15.40 6.98 9.37
CA LEU A 166 14.15 7.74 9.38
C LEU A 166 14.25 9.09 10.10
N PHE A 167 15.05 9.20 11.18
CA PHE A 167 15.17 10.44 11.92
C PHE A 167 15.59 11.62 11.04
N PRO A 168 16.70 11.57 10.26
CA PRO A 168 17.09 12.68 9.41
C PRO A 168 16.01 13.05 8.38
N LEU A 169 15.37 12.04 7.77
CA LEU A 169 14.34 12.23 6.78
C LEU A 169 13.08 12.88 7.36
N SER A 170 12.78 12.63 8.63
CA SER A 170 11.59 13.14 9.30
C SER A 170 11.66 14.64 9.64
N ASN A 171 12.79 15.30 9.43
CA ASN A 171 12.91 16.74 9.64
C ASN A 171 12.04 17.55 8.66
N GLU A 172 11.94 17.07 7.42
CA GLU A 172 11.24 17.78 6.34
C GLU A 172 9.90 17.13 5.97
N ARG A 173 9.60 15.96 6.53
CA ARG A 173 8.39 15.17 6.18
C ARG A 173 7.86 14.39 7.35
N LYS A 174 6.57 14.12 7.33
CA LYS A 174 5.95 13.18 8.26
C LYS A 174 6.03 11.78 7.69
N ILE A 175 6.54 10.82 8.48
CA ILE A 175 6.68 9.43 8.10
C ILE A 175 5.89 8.58 9.09
N TYR A 176 5.04 7.68 8.60
CA TYR A 176 4.45 6.64 9.42
C TYR A 176 5.18 5.32 9.18
N ALA A 177 5.74 4.76 10.22
CA ALA A 177 6.43 3.48 10.21
C ALA A 177 5.45 2.36 10.61
N ILE A 178 5.26 1.42 9.69
CA ILE A 178 4.21 0.41 9.73
C ILE A 178 4.87 -0.97 9.78
N PRO A 179 4.88 -1.64 10.95
CA PRO A 179 5.38 -3.01 11.10
C PRO A 179 4.59 -4.03 10.27
N ASN A 180 5.11 -5.25 10.15
CA ASN A 180 4.36 -6.40 9.65
C ASN A 180 3.09 -6.62 10.48
N GLY A 181 2.02 -7.02 9.83
CA GLY A 181 0.72 -7.22 10.49
C GLY A 181 -0.04 -5.94 10.82
N SER A 182 0.55 -4.77 10.52
CA SER A 182 -0.02 -3.45 10.82
C SER A 182 -0.46 -2.72 9.57
N ALA A 183 -1.39 -1.78 9.72
CA ALA A 183 -1.86 -0.94 8.61
C ALA A 183 -2.33 0.44 9.10
N VAL A 184 -2.28 1.41 8.22
CA VAL A 184 -2.90 2.73 8.42
C VAL A 184 -3.98 2.97 7.37
N PHE A 185 -5.04 3.65 7.79
CA PHE A 185 -6.14 4.08 6.94
C PHE A 185 -6.11 5.59 6.78
N SER A 186 -6.19 6.03 5.54
CA SER A 186 -6.19 7.44 5.17
C SER A 186 -7.48 7.79 4.44
N LYS A 187 -7.99 8.99 4.71
CA LYS A 187 -9.12 9.59 3.99
C LYS A 187 -8.73 10.97 3.52
N ASN A 188 -8.90 11.23 2.24
CA ASN A 188 -8.51 12.50 1.60
C ASN A 188 -7.04 12.89 1.83
N GLY A 189 -6.16 11.89 1.89
CA GLY A 189 -4.72 12.07 2.07
C GLY A 189 -4.24 12.16 3.52
N GLU A 190 -5.16 12.23 4.51
CA GLU A 190 -4.84 12.32 5.93
C GLU A 190 -5.11 11.00 6.64
N LEU A 191 -4.24 10.62 7.57
CA LEU A 191 -4.42 9.43 8.40
C LEU A 191 -5.56 9.63 9.40
N TYR A 192 -6.47 8.66 9.49
CA TYR A 192 -7.57 8.69 10.47
C TYR A 192 -7.65 7.44 11.36
N LYS A 193 -6.96 6.34 11.01
CA LYS A 193 -6.99 5.12 11.80
C LYS A 193 -5.71 4.31 11.61
N GLY A 194 -5.25 3.67 12.68
CA GLY A 194 -4.21 2.64 12.66
C GLY A 194 -4.76 1.29 13.12
N ILE A 195 -4.18 0.21 12.65
CA ILE A 195 -4.40 -1.17 13.12
C ILE A 195 -3.05 -1.69 13.59
N ASN A 196 -3.02 -2.21 14.81
CA ASN A 196 -1.83 -2.63 15.55
C ASN A 196 -0.84 -1.48 15.77
N ASP A 197 0.42 -1.78 16.03
CA ASP A 197 1.43 -0.79 16.36
C ASP A 197 1.82 0.05 15.13
N ILE A 198 1.74 1.36 15.27
CA ILE A 198 2.15 2.34 14.29
C ILE A 198 3.04 3.36 14.99
N TYR A 199 4.09 3.78 14.33
CA TYR A 199 4.98 4.83 14.82
C TYR A 199 4.96 6.00 13.85
N SER A 200 5.07 7.22 14.37
CA SER A 200 5.25 8.41 13.55
C SER A 200 6.61 9.03 13.81
N PHE A 201 7.25 9.47 12.73
CA PHE A 201 8.48 10.25 12.78
C PHE A 201 8.20 11.62 12.18
N GLN A 202 8.49 12.67 12.97
CA GLN A 202 8.37 14.06 12.54
C GLN A 202 9.29 14.94 13.38
N TYR A 203 9.99 15.89 12.74
CA TYR A 203 10.93 16.79 13.41
C TYR A 203 11.98 16.04 14.25
N MET A 204 12.52 14.95 13.71
CA MET A 204 13.49 14.07 14.39
C MET A 204 12.98 13.48 15.72
N LYS A 205 11.66 13.32 15.85
CA LYS A 205 11.03 12.66 17.00
C LYS A 205 10.25 11.45 16.54
N LYS A 206 10.26 10.41 17.37
CA LYS A 206 9.47 9.20 17.20
C LYS A 206 8.37 9.14 18.26
N GLU A 207 7.15 8.88 17.84
CA GLU A 207 5.98 8.74 18.73
C GLU A 207 5.18 7.50 18.34
N ILE A 208 4.55 6.85 19.33
CA ILE A 208 3.59 5.78 19.06
C ILE A 208 2.25 6.43 18.67
N VAL A 209 1.69 6.01 17.54
CA VAL A 209 0.37 6.46 17.11
C VAL A 209 -0.68 5.55 17.75
N ASN A 210 -1.38 6.06 18.76
CA ASN A 210 -2.45 5.31 19.41
C ASN A 210 -3.64 5.12 18.46
N SER A 211 -3.96 3.86 18.15
CA SER A 211 -5.03 3.46 17.24
C SER A 211 -6.45 3.88 17.66
N LYS A 212 -6.62 4.49 18.85
CA LYS A 212 -7.92 4.85 19.42
C LYS A 212 -8.32 6.33 19.33
N VAL A 213 -7.42 7.20 18.86
CA VAL A 213 -7.70 8.66 18.80
C VAL A 213 -6.99 9.27 17.60
N LEU A 214 -7.64 9.26 16.49
CA LEU A 214 -7.33 10.16 15.37
C LEU A 214 -8.62 10.81 14.88
#